data_883ae87845c21c07b045a117ea4da0c8
#
_entry.id   883ae87845c21c07b045a117ea4da0c8
#
_cell.length_a   1.000
_cell.length_b   1.000
_cell.length_c   1.000
_cell.angle_alpha   90.00
_cell.angle_beta   90.00
_cell.angle_gamma   90.00
#
_symmetry.space_group_name_H-M   'P 1'
#
loop_
_entity.id
_entity.type
_entity.pdbx_description
1 polymer ?
#
loop_
_entity_poly.entity_id
_entity_poly.type
_entity_poly.pdbx_seq_one_letter_code
_entity_poly.pdbx_strand_id
1 'polypeptide(L)'
;MTEVLNPFNIVQQQVKMVCDKLGYEDSVYEILKEPEKVLVVSIPVKMDDGSIKTFIGYRSQHSTALGPAKGGVRFHPDVTLDEVKALSTWMTFKCGVVGIPYGGGKGGVVCNPKELSRGELERLSRGFFRAIYPIIGPEKDIPAPDVYTNAQVMAWFVDEYSSLKGYYSPGVVTGKPIRLGGSAGRTEATGRGCMFTIREAAKEIGLDMKGATVAVQGSGNVGGTAAKLIAELGSKIVAMSDSKGGIYNPDGIDPDAVLEHKAKTGSVLGFPGSQEISNDELLELDVDILVPAALENVITSKNAANIKAKIIGEGANGPTTPEADKILYEKGILVIPDILANAGGVTVSYFEWVQNLMNFYWTEEEVNNRLEGIMVRAFKEVYQMHKEHKVNMRDAAYMVSIQRVAEAMKLRGWI
;
A
#
# COMPACT_ATOMS: atom_id res chain seq x y z
N MET A 1 19.20 -20.78 -15.04
CA MET A 1 18.14 -21.05 -14.04
C MET A 1 17.85 -19.71 -13.41
N THR A 2 16.68 -19.15 -13.68
CA THR A 2 16.23 -17.94 -12.97
C THR A 2 15.99 -18.34 -11.52
N GLU A 3 16.74 -17.73 -10.62
CA GLU A 3 16.55 -17.90 -9.18
C GLU A 3 15.13 -17.46 -8.84
N VAL A 4 14.27 -18.38 -8.42
CA VAL A 4 12.93 -18.06 -7.93
C VAL A 4 13.12 -17.45 -6.56
N LEU A 5 13.16 -16.13 -6.49
CA LEU A 5 13.33 -15.38 -5.26
C LEU A 5 12.07 -15.57 -4.39
N ASN A 6 12.21 -16.29 -3.28
CA ASN A 6 11.14 -16.45 -2.31
C ASN A 6 10.89 -15.09 -1.60
N PRO A 7 9.69 -14.49 -1.71
CA PRO A 7 9.42 -13.17 -1.13
C PRO A 7 9.59 -13.13 0.39
N PHE A 8 9.37 -14.26 1.07
CA PHE A 8 9.54 -14.33 2.51
C PHE A 8 11.02 -14.29 2.91
N ASN A 9 11.90 -14.98 2.18
CA ASN A 9 13.34 -14.90 2.42
C ASN A 9 13.87 -13.47 2.19
N ILE A 10 13.35 -12.77 1.18
CA ILE A 10 13.75 -11.38 0.88
C ILE A 10 13.41 -10.46 2.05
N VAL A 11 12.20 -10.54 2.59
CA VAL A 11 11.81 -9.67 3.71
C VAL A 11 12.57 -10.00 4.99
N GLN A 12 12.87 -11.28 5.24
CA GLN A 12 13.71 -11.69 6.38
C GLN A 12 15.12 -11.08 6.29
N GLN A 13 15.74 -11.13 5.11
CA GLN A 13 17.05 -10.51 4.87
C GLN A 13 17.01 -8.99 5.07
N GLN A 14 15.94 -8.34 4.61
CA GLN A 14 15.71 -6.92 4.79
C GLN A 14 15.59 -6.55 6.27
N VAL A 15 14.83 -7.33 7.05
CA VAL A 15 14.71 -7.13 8.51
C VAL A 15 16.07 -7.29 9.19
N LYS A 16 16.84 -8.35 8.86
CA LYS A 16 18.17 -8.59 9.43
C LYS A 16 19.11 -7.41 9.16
N MET A 17 19.19 -6.98 7.90
CA MET A 17 20.04 -5.86 7.48
C MET A 17 19.72 -4.59 8.29
N VAL A 18 18.44 -4.29 8.50
CA VAL A 18 18.04 -3.09 9.21
C VAL A 18 18.30 -3.22 10.73
N CYS A 19 18.05 -4.38 11.33
CA CYS A 19 18.42 -4.64 12.73
C CYS A 19 19.92 -4.43 12.95
N ASP A 20 20.76 -4.94 12.04
CA ASP A 20 22.22 -4.77 12.10
C ASP A 20 22.63 -3.29 11.98
N LYS A 21 22.02 -2.53 11.06
CA LYS A 21 22.26 -1.08 10.92
C LYS A 21 21.87 -0.28 12.16
N LEU A 22 20.82 -0.71 12.87
CA LEU A 22 20.37 -0.08 14.11
C LEU A 22 21.19 -0.54 15.35
N GLY A 23 22.07 -1.53 15.18
CA GLY A 23 22.86 -2.08 16.27
C GLY A 23 22.03 -2.87 17.30
N TYR A 24 20.91 -3.45 16.88
CA TYR A 24 20.09 -4.27 17.77
C TYR A 24 20.71 -5.65 17.98
N GLU A 25 20.46 -6.21 19.17
CA GLU A 25 20.78 -7.61 19.48
C GLU A 25 19.98 -8.56 18.58
N ASP A 26 20.48 -9.77 18.38
CA ASP A 26 19.83 -10.79 17.56
C ASP A 26 18.42 -11.15 18.04
N SER A 27 18.10 -10.92 19.33
CA SER A 27 16.77 -11.13 19.91
C SER A 27 15.64 -10.39 19.16
N VAL A 28 15.91 -9.15 18.71
CA VAL A 28 14.93 -8.37 17.92
C VAL A 28 14.66 -9.03 16.60
N TYR A 29 15.71 -9.43 15.88
CA TYR A 29 15.57 -10.14 14.61
C TYR A 29 14.88 -11.49 14.78
N GLU A 30 15.26 -12.27 15.80
CA GLU A 30 14.67 -13.59 16.06
C GLU A 30 13.15 -13.54 16.21
N ILE A 31 12.61 -12.50 16.83
CA ILE A 31 11.16 -12.29 16.95
C ILE A 31 10.55 -11.81 15.63
N LEU A 32 11.22 -10.87 14.93
CA LEU A 32 10.66 -10.24 13.73
C LEU A 32 10.84 -11.05 12.43
N LYS A 33 11.64 -12.11 12.44
CA LYS A 33 11.87 -12.91 11.24
C LYS A 33 10.69 -13.82 10.88
N GLU A 34 9.81 -14.15 11.83
CA GLU A 34 8.66 -15.04 11.63
C GLU A 34 7.37 -14.37 12.11
N PRO A 35 6.22 -14.65 11.46
CA PRO A 35 4.93 -14.25 11.99
C PRO A 35 4.60 -14.89 13.33
N GLU A 36 3.96 -14.12 14.23
CA GLU A 36 3.46 -14.66 15.50
C GLU A 36 2.45 -15.80 15.31
N LYS A 37 1.64 -15.72 14.26
CA LYS A 37 0.60 -16.73 13.95
C LYS A 37 0.35 -16.81 12.45
N VAL A 38 0.14 -18.04 12.00
CA VAL A 38 -0.35 -18.33 10.66
C VAL A 38 -1.44 -19.38 10.74
N LEU A 39 -2.59 -19.10 10.17
CA LEU A 39 -3.71 -20.01 10.06
C LEU A 39 -3.91 -20.41 8.61
N VAL A 40 -3.94 -21.72 8.36
CA VAL A 40 -4.25 -22.34 7.06
C VAL A 40 -5.63 -23.00 7.19
N VAL A 41 -6.54 -22.72 6.28
CA VAL A 41 -7.90 -23.21 6.34
C VAL A 41 -8.34 -23.84 5.01
N SER A 42 -9.18 -24.87 5.11
CA SER A 42 -9.89 -25.48 3.99
C SER A 42 -11.34 -24.97 3.99
N ILE A 43 -11.79 -24.47 2.85
CA ILE A 43 -13.10 -23.80 2.71
C ILE A 43 -13.93 -24.59 1.68
N PRO A 44 -14.79 -25.53 2.11
CA PRO A 44 -15.71 -26.19 1.20
C PRO A 44 -16.84 -25.23 0.80
N VAL A 45 -17.07 -25.09 -0.50
CA VAL A 45 -18.09 -24.22 -1.09
C VAL A 45 -18.99 -25.06 -1.98
N LYS A 46 -20.30 -24.93 -1.78
CA LYS A 46 -21.30 -25.48 -2.71
C LYS A 46 -21.35 -24.60 -3.94
N MET A 47 -21.00 -25.18 -5.09
CA MET A 47 -21.03 -24.51 -6.39
C MET A 47 -22.46 -24.41 -6.94
N ASP A 48 -22.67 -23.58 -7.96
CA ASP A 48 -23.99 -23.37 -8.53
C ASP A 48 -24.52 -24.63 -9.27
N ASP A 49 -23.62 -25.49 -9.74
CA ASP A 49 -23.94 -26.80 -10.32
C ASP A 49 -24.28 -27.89 -9.28
N GLY A 50 -24.23 -27.54 -7.97
CA GLY A 50 -24.51 -28.45 -6.86
C GLY A 50 -23.28 -29.22 -6.36
N SER A 51 -22.14 -29.18 -7.04
CA SER A 51 -20.89 -29.80 -6.59
C SER A 51 -20.30 -29.10 -5.37
N ILE A 52 -19.35 -29.74 -4.71
CA ILE A 52 -18.54 -29.11 -3.64
C ILE A 52 -17.11 -28.92 -4.15
N LYS A 53 -16.63 -27.68 -4.09
CA LYS A 53 -15.24 -27.34 -4.34
C LYS A 53 -14.61 -26.81 -3.07
N THR A 54 -13.40 -27.31 -2.74
CA THR A 54 -12.66 -26.87 -1.55
C THR A 54 -11.55 -25.92 -1.97
N PHE A 55 -11.51 -24.75 -1.34
CA PHE A 55 -10.49 -23.75 -1.51
C PHE A 55 -9.56 -23.71 -0.31
N ILE A 56 -8.31 -23.31 -0.52
CA ILE A 56 -7.34 -23.10 0.56
C ILE A 56 -7.23 -21.61 0.85
N GLY A 57 -7.30 -21.26 2.13
CA GLY A 57 -7.13 -19.90 2.61
C GLY A 57 -6.02 -19.79 3.65
N TYR A 58 -5.42 -18.62 3.72
CA TYR A 58 -4.34 -18.27 4.65
C TYR A 58 -4.67 -16.99 5.39
N ARG A 59 -4.31 -16.89 6.67
CA ARG A 59 -4.23 -15.64 7.42
C ARG A 59 -2.96 -15.61 8.26
N SER A 60 -2.08 -14.65 8.01
CA SER A 60 -0.85 -14.43 8.75
C SER A 60 -0.99 -13.16 9.61
N GLN A 61 -0.53 -13.21 10.86
CA GLN A 61 -0.38 -12.12 11.80
C GLN A 61 1.11 -12.04 12.14
N HIS A 62 1.81 -11.04 11.57
CA HIS A 62 3.25 -10.98 11.72
C HIS A 62 3.67 -10.47 13.08
N SER A 63 3.17 -9.34 13.52
CA SER A 63 3.47 -8.77 14.84
C SER A 63 2.29 -8.00 15.39
N THR A 64 2.05 -8.15 16.69
CA THR A 64 1.04 -7.38 17.45
C THR A 64 1.69 -6.42 18.45
N ALA A 65 2.99 -6.16 18.33
CA ALA A 65 3.72 -5.30 19.26
C ALA A 65 3.13 -3.89 19.37
N LEU A 66 2.71 -3.30 18.24
CA LEU A 66 2.10 -1.96 18.18
C LEU A 66 0.58 -1.98 18.37
N GLY A 67 -0.08 -3.11 18.16
CA GLY A 67 -1.54 -3.22 18.23
C GLY A 67 -2.08 -4.39 17.39
N PRO A 68 -3.40 -4.44 17.17
CA PRO A 68 -4.01 -5.53 16.42
C PRO A 68 -3.45 -5.64 15.00
N ALA A 69 -3.35 -6.87 14.49
CA ALA A 69 -2.86 -7.10 13.13
C ALA A 69 -3.77 -6.43 12.10
N LYS A 70 -3.20 -5.90 11.03
CA LYS A 70 -3.92 -5.18 9.96
C LYS A 70 -3.40 -5.54 8.60
N GLY A 71 -4.29 -5.88 7.67
CA GLY A 71 -3.90 -6.09 6.28
C GLY A 71 -4.96 -6.70 5.40
N GLY A 72 -4.75 -6.57 4.09
CA GLY A 72 -5.68 -7.01 3.05
C GLY A 72 -5.87 -8.52 2.98
N VAL A 73 -6.93 -8.93 2.28
CA VAL A 73 -7.19 -10.31 1.88
C VAL A 73 -7.19 -10.38 0.35
N ARG A 74 -6.29 -11.17 -0.20
CA ARG A 74 -6.10 -11.35 -1.66
C ARG A 74 -6.81 -12.61 -2.13
N PHE A 75 -7.59 -12.50 -3.20
CA PHE A 75 -8.15 -13.66 -3.90
C PHE A 75 -7.42 -13.80 -5.24
N HIS A 76 -6.54 -14.79 -5.35
CA HIS A 76 -5.75 -14.99 -6.56
C HIS A 76 -5.30 -16.46 -6.68
N PRO A 77 -5.20 -17.03 -7.89
CA PRO A 77 -4.75 -18.41 -8.05
C PRO A 77 -3.31 -18.66 -7.59
N ASP A 78 -2.46 -17.64 -7.66
CA ASP A 78 -1.03 -17.75 -7.32
C ASP A 78 -0.71 -17.42 -5.86
N VAL A 79 -1.73 -17.24 -5.00
CA VAL A 79 -1.51 -17.00 -3.56
C VAL A 79 -0.77 -18.17 -2.94
N THR A 80 0.35 -17.87 -2.27
CA THR A 80 1.13 -18.85 -1.52
C THR A 80 1.24 -18.45 -0.05
N LEU A 81 1.59 -19.43 0.80
CA LEU A 81 1.83 -19.17 2.22
C LEU A 81 2.98 -18.19 2.43
N ASP A 82 4.09 -18.36 1.71
CA ASP A 82 5.27 -17.50 1.83
C ASP A 82 4.96 -16.06 1.39
N GLU A 83 4.16 -15.88 0.32
CA GLU A 83 3.69 -14.55 -0.08
C GLU A 83 2.87 -13.90 1.04
N VAL A 84 1.93 -14.63 1.64
CA VAL A 84 1.09 -14.11 2.72
C VAL A 84 1.92 -13.76 3.96
N LYS A 85 2.92 -14.56 4.32
CA LYS A 85 3.88 -14.27 5.39
C LYS A 85 4.68 -13.00 5.09
N ALA A 86 5.26 -12.89 3.90
CA ALA A 86 6.03 -11.71 3.48
C ALA A 86 5.17 -10.43 3.53
N LEU A 87 3.99 -10.47 2.95
CA LEU A 87 3.08 -9.33 2.91
C LEU A 87 2.59 -8.91 4.31
N SER A 88 2.41 -9.85 5.25
CA SER A 88 2.07 -9.52 6.64
C SER A 88 3.24 -8.82 7.35
N THR A 89 4.47 -9.21 7.05
CA THR A 89 5.69 -8.57 7.58
C THR A 89 5.81 -7.13 7.07
N TRP A 90 5.66 -6.92 5.76
CA TRP A 90 5.66 -5.57 5.19
C TRP A 90 4.53 -4.70 5.74
N MET A 91 3.37 -5.27 6.05
CA MET A 91 2.28 -4.52 6.70
C MET A 91 2.65 -4.03 8.10
N THR A 92 3.39 -4.81 8.91
CA THR A 92 3.93 -4.33 10.19
C THR A 92 4.77 -3.07 10.00
N PHE A 93 5.66 -3.08 9.01
CA PHE A 93 6.55 -1.95 8.77
C PHE A 93 5.81 -0.76 8.15
N LYS A 94 4.84 -0.99 7.29
CA LYS A 94 4.00 0.08 6.74
C LYS A 94 3.17 0.77 7.83
N CYS A 95 2.63 0.05 8.78
CA CYS A 95 1.93 0.64 9.93
C CYS A 95 2.91 1.34 10.89
N GLY A 96 4.07 0.73 11.12
CA GLY A 96 5.11 1.29 11.98
C GLY A 96 5.68 2.60 11.47
N VAL A 97 5.95 2.74 10.17
CA VAL A 97 6.55 3.96 9.61
C VAL A 97 5.65 5.18 9.78
N VAL A 98 4.34 5.04 9.65
CA VAL A 98 3.38 6.14 9.87
C VAL A 98 2.94 6.28 11.33
N GLY A 99 3.37 5.37 12.21
CA GLY A 99 3.12 5.45 13.64
C GLY A 99 1.65 5.27 14.03
N ILE A 100 0.92 4.41 13.31
CA ILE A 100 -0.45 4.02 13.67
C ILE A 100 -0.42 2.75 14.54
N PRO A 101 -1.40 2.57 15.47
CA PRO A 101 -1.38 1.49 16.45
C PRO A 101 -1.86 0.16 15.84
N TYR A 102 -1.19 -0.28 14.79
CA TYR A 102 -1.45 -1.55 14.13
C TYR A 102 -0.19 -2.39 13.99
N GLY A 103 -0.35 -3.68 14.16
CA GLY A 103 0.59 -4.67 13.68
C GLY A 103 0.36 -5.04 12.22
N GLY A 104 1.03 -6.07 11.74
CA GLY A 104 0.92 -6.54 10.37
C GLY A 104 0.11 -7.82 10.24
N GLY A 105 -0.85 -7.81 9.33
CA GLY A 105 -1.62 -8.98 8.95
C GLY A 105 -1.77 -9.09 7.44
N LYS A 106 -1.98 -10.30 6.95
CA LYS A 106 -2.30 -10.56 5.54
C LYS A 106 -3.11 -11.83 5.41
N GLY A 107 -4.07 -11.82 4.51
CA GLY A 107 -4.82 -13.02 4.13
C GLY A 107 -4.78 -13.26 2.65
N GLY A 108 -5.09 -14.49 2.27
CA GLY A 108 -5.27 -14.85 0.87
C GLY A 108 -6.08 -16.12 0.72
N VAL A 109 -6.76 -16.23 -0.41
CA VAL A 109 -7.47 -17.45 -0.82
C VAL A 109 -7.00 -17.84 -2.20
N VAL A 110 -6.61 -19.10 -2.36
CA VAL A 110 -6.19 -19.66 -3.65
C VAL A 110 -7.44 -19.91 -4.50
N CYS A 111 -7.79 -18.96 -5.35
CA CYS A 111 -8.94 -19.03 -6.24
C CYS A 111 -8.78 -18.09 -7.43
N ASN A 112 -9.50 -18.36 -8.51
CA ASN A 112 -9.67 -17.40 -9.61
C ASN A 112 -11.09 -16.79 -9.52
N PRO A 113 -11.24 -15.58 -8.97
CA PRO A 113 -12.57 -14.96 -8.80
C PRO A 113 -13.30 -14.70 -10.11
N LYS A 114 -12.59 -14.63 -11.25
CA LYS A 114 -13.18 -14.42 -12.56
C LYS A 114 -13.95 -15.65 -13.08
N GLU A 115 -13.69 -16.82 -12.51
CA GLU A 115 -14.36 -18.09 -12.81
C GLU A 115 -15.55 -18.38 -11.88
N LEU A 116 -15.75 -17.55 -10.86
CA LEU A 116 -16.80 -17.73 -9.85
C LEU A 116 -17.99 -16.84 -10.17
N SER A 117 -19.18 -17.38 -10.01
CA SER A 117 -20.37 -16.56 -9.99
C SER A 117 -20.37 -15.65 -8.75
N ARG A 118 -21.22 -14.60 -8.76
CA ARG A 118 -21.38 -13.73 -7.60
C ARG A 118 -21.81 -14.52 -6.34
N GLY A 119 -22.68 -15.50 -6.50
CA GLY A 119 -23.15 -16.34 -5.39
C GLY A 119 -22.06 -17.25 -4.85
N GLU A 120 -21.24 -17.83 -5.72
CA GLU A 120 -20.08 -18.64 -5.35
C GLU A 120 -19.02 -17.80 -4.63
N LEU A 121 -18.73 -16.61 -5.15
CA LEU A 121 -17.79 -15.67 -4.53
C LEU A 121 -18.27 -15.23 -3.14
N GLU A 122 -19.56 -15.00 -2.95
CA GLU A 122 -20.13 -14.68 -1.64
C GLU A 122 -20.00 -15.85 -0.67
N ARG A 123 -20.35 -17.07 -1.10
CA ARG A 123 -20.21 -18.29 -0.26
C ARG A 123 -18.75 -18.54 0.13
N LEU A 124 -17.82 -18.38 -0.81
CA LEU A 124 -16.38 -18.48 -0.55
C LEU A 124 -15.92 -17.42 0.45
N SER A 125 -16.32 -16.17 0.26
CA SER A 125 -15.98 -15.04 1.13
C SER A 125 -16.45 -15.27 2.56
N ARG A 126 -17.73 -15.63 2.74
CA ARG A 126 -18.29 -15.93 4.05
C ARG A 126 -17.65 -17.18 4.68
N GLY A 127 -17.41 -18.22 3.89
CA GLY A 127 -16.73 -19.43 4.34
C GLY A 127 -15.32 -19.17 4.84
N PHE A 128 -14.54 -18.36 4.11
CA PHE A 128 -13.21 -17.93 4.56
C PHE A 128 -13.27 -17.16 5.87
N PHE A 129 -14.18 -16.17 5.98
CA PHE A 129 -14.27 -15.32 7.16
C PHE A 129 -14.72 -16.11 8.39
N ARG A 130 -15.63 -17.07 8.22
CA ARG A 130 -16.02 -18.03 9.26
C ARG A 130 -14.84 -18.89 9.72
N ALA A 131 -14.04 -19.37 8.77
CA ALA A 131 -12.90 -20.23 9.09
C ALA A 131 -11.80 -19.51 9.88
N ILE A 132 -11.56 -18.21 9.61
CA ILE A 132 -10.58 -17.41 10.34
C ILE A 132 -11.15 -16.67 11.56
N TYR A 133 -12.46 -16.77 11.83
CA TYR A 133 -13.15 -16.10 12.94
C TYR A 133 -12.41 -16.18 14.29
N PRO A 134 -11.80 -17.31 14.71
CA PRO A 134 -11.14 -17.41 16.01
C PRO A 134 -9.99 -16.41 16.21
N ILE A 135 -9.33 -16.00 15.14
CA ILE A 135 -8.11 -15.16 15.21
C ILE A 135 -8.35 -13.71 14.78
N ILE A 136 -9.50 -13.38 14.22
CA ILE A 136 -9.85 -12.01 13.78
C ILE A 136 -10.75 -11.30 14.79
N GLY A 137 -10.86 -10.00 14.64
CA GLY A 137 -11.73 -9.14 15.47
C GLY A 137 -11.20 -7.72 15.54
N PRO A 138 -12.04 -6.76 15.94
CA PRO A 138 -11.64 -5.34 16.04
C PRO A 138 -10.42 -5.09 16.93
N GLU A 139 -10.17 -5.96 17.89
CA GLU A 139 -9.06 -5.85 18.85
C GLU A 139 -7.94 -6.86 18.61
N LYS A 140 -8.05 -7.70 17.56
CA LYS A 140 -7.11 -8.80 17.29
C LYS A 140 -6.44 -8.66 15.94
N ASP A 141 -7.27 -8.60 14.89
CA ASP A 141 -6.81 -8.59 13.51
C ASP A 141 -7.94 -8.07 12.61
N ILE A 142 -7.64 -7.04 11.81
CA ILE A 142 -8.61 -6.29 11.02
C ILE A 142 -8.29 -6.47 9.53
N PRO A 143 -9.00 -7.37 8.81
CA PRO A 143 -8.88 -7.52 7.37
C PRO A 143 -9.32 -6.27 6.60
N ALA A 144 -8.85 -6.16 5.35
CA ALA A 144 -9.13 -5.08 4.42
C ALA A 144 -9.16 -5.60 2.97
N PRO A 145 -9.59 -4.81 1.98
CA PRO A 145 -9.49 -5.19 0.58
C PRO A 145 -8.04 -5.30 0.07
N ASP A 146 -7.83 -6.19 -0.88
CA ASP A 146 -6.60 -6.35 -1.66
C ASP A 146 -6.96 -6.84 -3.08
N VAL A 147 -6.03 -7.45 -3.81
CA VAL A 147 -6.26 -7.94 -5.18
C VAL A 147 -7.51 -8.83 -5.24
N TYR A 148 -8.42 -8.49 -6.16
CA TYR A 148 -9.71 -9.16 -6.41
C TYR A 148 -10.67 -9.25 -5.21
N THR A 149 -10.45 -8.44 -4.18
CA THR A 149 -11.47 -8.18 -3.16
C THR A 149 -11.80 -6.68 -3.14
N ASN A 150 -12.98 -6.33 -2.67
CA ASN A 150 -13.52 -4.98 -2.75
C ASN A 150 -14.48 -4.69 -1.59
N ALA A 151 -15.12 -3.53 -1.61
CA ALA A 151 -16.07 -3.12 -0.59
C ALA A 151 -17.25 -4.09 -0.44
N GLN A 152 -17.69 -4.75 -1.51
CA GLN A 152 -18.75 -5.76 -1.43
C GLN A 152 -18.30 -7.02 -0.67
N VAL A 153 -17.09 -7.48 -0.90
CA VAL A 153 -16.48 -8.60 -0.14
C VAL A 153 -16.36 -8.21 1.33
N MET A 154 -15.94 -6.97 1.64
CA MET A 154 -15.89 -6.48 3.02
C MET A 154 -17.27 -6.40 3.66
N ALA A 155 -18.31 -6.08 2.91
CA ALA A 155 -19.69 -6.12 3.39
C ALA A 155 -20.11 -7.56 3.79
N TRP A 156 -19.77 -8.57 2.99
CA TRP A 156 -20.01 -9.97 3.35
C TRP A 156 -19.19 -10.42 4.57
N PHE A 157 -17.96 -9.94 4.69
CA PHE A 157 -17.10 -10.24 5.83
C PHE A 157 -17.66 -9.67 7.14
N VAL A 158 -18.07 -8.40 7.16
CA VAL A 158 -18.62 -7.79 8.38
C VAL A 158 -19.95 -8.41 8.77
N ASP A 159 -20.78 -8.78 7.80
CA ASP A 159 -22.06 -9.44 8.03
C ASP A 159 -21.87 -10.84 8.61
N GLU A 160 -20.99 -11.65 8.02
CA GLU A 160 -20.67 -12.99 8.52
C GLU A 160 -20.11 -12.95 9.94
N TYR A 161 -19.15 -12.05 10.20
CA TYR A 161 -18.58 -11.91 11.54
C TYR A 161 -19.62 -11.47 12.57
N SER A 162 -20.45 -10.49 12.22
CA SER A 162 -21.50 -9.98 13.10
C SER A 162 -22.56 -11.05 13.42
N SER A 163 -22.91 -11.88 12.44
CA SER A 163 -23.81 -13.02 12.63
C SER A 163 -23.25 -14.04 13.61
N LEU A 164 -21.95 -14.37 13.49
CA LEU A 164 -21.26 -15.28 14.41
C LEU A 164 -21.10 -14.68 15.82
N LYS A 165 -20.91 -13.36 15.89
CA LYS A 165 -20.74 -12.63 17.15
C LYS A 165 -22.05 -12.41 17.88
N GLY A 166 -23.17 -12.38 17.17
CA GLY A 166 -24.49 -12.10 17.70
C GLY A 166 -24.86 -10.61 17.81
N TYR A 167 -24.00 -9.72 17.33
CA TYR A 167 -24.24 -8.27 17.23
C TYR A 167 -23.40 -7.65 16.14
N TYR A 168 -23.83 -6.48 15.64
CA TYR A 168 -23.11 -5.76 14.58
C TYR A 168 -21.76 -5.25 15.07
N SER A 169 -20.68 -5.66 14.39
CA SER A 169 -19.29 -5.35 14.76
C SER A 169 -18.52 -4.73 13.59
N PRO A 170 -18.81 -3.46 13.24
CA PRO A 170 -18.27 -2.83 12.02
C PRO A 170 -16.75 -2.66 12.03
N GLY A 171 -16.12 -2.60 13.20
CA GLY A 171 -14.68 -2.44 13.35
C GLY A 171 -13.85 -3.66 12.96
N VAL A 172 -14.46 -4.81 12.65
CA VAL A 172 -13.74 -6.04 12.31
C VAL A 172 -13.03 -5.98 10.96
N VAL A 173 -13.50 -5.17 10.02
CA VAL A 173 -12.89 -4.96 8.70
C VAL A 173 -12.88 -3.48 8.33
N THR A 174 -12.00 -3.10 7.41
CA THR A 174 -12.02 -1.76 6.81
C THR A 174 -12.14 -1.84 5.29
N GLY A 175 -12.43 -0.72 4.64
CA GLY A 175 -12.73 -0.68 3.21
C GLY A 175 -14.16 -1.09 2.89
N LYS A 176 -15.07 -0.96 3.86
CA LYS A 176 -16.51 -1.21 3.69
C LYS A 176 -17.17 -0.12 2.84
N PRO A 177 -18.35 -0.40 2.26
CA PRO A 177 -19.23 0.66 1.76
C PRO A 177 -19.50 1.72 2.85
N ILE A 178 -19.62 2.99 2.46
CA ILE A 178 -19.89 4.11 3.38
C ILE A 178 -21.13 3.83 4.24
N ARG A 179 -22.20 3.28 3.66
CA ARG A 179 -23.45 2.94 4.37
C ARG A 179 -23.28 1.86 5.45
N LEU A 180 -22.20 1.13 5.44
CA LEU A 180 -21.85 0.10 6.44
C LEU A 180 -20.69 0.56 7.36
N GLY A 181 -20.47 1.85 7.46
CA GLY A 181 -19.43 2.42 8.31
C GLY A 181 -18.05 2.53 7.62
N GLY A 182 -18.00 2.59 6.29
CA GLY A 182 -16.79 2.98 5.56
C GLY A 182 -16.41 4.44 5.84
N SER A 183 -15.14 4.79 5.74
CA SER A 183 -14.67 6.16 5.94
C SER A 183 -14.77 6.99 4.66
N ALA A 184 -15.23 8.23 4.76
CA ALA A 184 -15.04 9.24 3.73
C ALA A 184 -13.54 9.43 3.45
N GLY A 185 -13.18 9.87 2.23
CA GLY A 185 -11.80 10.09 1.81
C GLY A 185 -10.96 8.82 1.58
N ARG A 186 -11.49 7.60 1.89
CA ARG A 186 -10.70 6.36 1.77
C ARG A 186 -10.25 6.08 0.33
N THR A 187 -11.08 6.40 -0.65
CA THR A 187 -10.79 6.14 -2.07
C THR A 187 -9.54 6.90 -2.54
N GLU A 188 -9.40 8.15 -2.14
CA GLU A 188 -8.28 9.02 -2.55
C GLU A 188 -7.07 8.94 -1.63
N ALA A 189 -7.21 8.32 -0.46
CA ALA A 189 -6.23 8.39 0.63
C ALA A 189 -4.81 8.00 0.23
N THR A 190 -4.63 7.02 -0.66
CA THR A 190 -3.32 6.57 -1.10
C THR A 190 -2.62 7.62 -1.96
N GLY A 191 -3.30 8.14 -2.98
CA GLY A 191 -2.77 9.21 -3.84
C GLY A 191 -2.56 10.52 -3.08
N ARG A 192 -3.45 10.84 -2.13
CA ARG A 192 -3.33 12.01 -1.27
C ARG A 192 -2.13 11.91 -0.33
N GLY A 193 -1.89 10.76 0.27
CA GLY A 193 -0.69 10.49 1.07
C GLY A 193 0.60 10.63 0.26
N CYS A 194 0.60 10.12 -0.96
CA CYS A 194 1.71 10.27 -1.89
C CYS A 194 1.98 11.76 -2.19
N MET A 195 0.95 12.54 -2.50
CA MET A 195 1.08 13.98 -2.72
C MET A 195 1.64 14.70 -1.48
N PHE A 196 1.16 14.40 -0.27
CA PHE A 196 1.68 15.04 0.95
C PHE A 196 3.16 14.77 1.14
N THR A 197 3.62 13.55 0.94
CA THR A 197 5.04 13.21 1.09
C THR A 197 5.91 13.82 -0.01
N ILE A 198 5.43 13.91 -1.25
CA ILE A 198 6.11 14.61 -2.35
C ILE A 198 6.24 16.10 -2.04
N ARG A 199 5.18 16.74 -1.56
CA ARG A 199 5.19 18.14 -1.15
C ARG A 199 6.22 18.41 -0.05
N GLU A 200 6.31 17.56 0.95
CA GLU A 200 7.32 17.72 2.01
C GLU A 200 8.73 17.46 1.48
N ALA A 201 8.92 16.48 0.60
CA ALA A 201 10.21 16.23 -0.05
C ALA A 201 10.67 17.44 -0.90
N ALA A 202 9.76 18.07 -1.63
CA ALA A 202 10.04 19.28 -2.40
C ALA A 202 10.54 20.42 -1.50
N LYS A 203 9.92 20.63 -0.34
CA LYS A 203 10.38 21.62 0.66
C LYS A 203 11.80 21.36 1.13
N GLU A 204 12.14 20.10 1.41
CA GLU A 204 13.46 19.71 1.92
C GLU A 204 14.60 19.93 0.92
N ILE A 205 14.34 19.80 -0.39
CA ILE A 205 15.33 20.04 -1.43
C ILE A 205 15.21 21.45 -2.07
N GLY A 206 14.32 22.31 -1.54
CA GLY A 206 14.13 23.67 -2.05
C GLY A 206 13.46 23.72 -3.43
N LEU A 207 12.69 22.71 -3.82
CA LEU A 207 11.91 22.70 -5.06
C LEU A 207 10.56 23.40 -4.82
N ASP A 208 10.28 24.45 -5.60
CA ASP A 208 8.94 25.06 -5.60
C ASP A 208 7.98 24.16 -6.36
N MET A 209 6.91 23.74 -5.69
CA MET A 209 5.84 22.94 -6.33
C MET A 209 5.16 23.72 -7.46
N LYS A 210 5.11 25.06 -7.36
CA LYS A 210 4.49 25.88 -8.40
C LYS A 210 5.34 25.90 -9.65
N GLY A 211 4.83 25.29 -10.71
CA GLY A 211 5.52 25.14 -11.99
C GLY A 211 6.44 23.94 -12.11
N ALA A 212 6.67 23.19 -11.03
CA ALA A 212 7.42 21.94 -11.11
C ALA A 212 6.78 20.95 -12.10
N THR A 213 7.60 20.30 -12.90
CA THR A 213 7.13 19.32 -13.90
C THR A 213 6.99 17.95 -13.31
N VAL A 214 5.90 17.25 -13.64
CA VAL A 214 5.54 15.95 -13.04
C VAL A 214 5.15 14.95 -14.11
N ALA A 215 5.73 13.75 -14.05
CA ALA A 215 5.30 12.59 -14.81
C ALA A 215 4.70 11.53 -13.88
N VAL A 216 3.53 10.99 -14.26
CA VAL A 216 2.80 9.99 -13.48
C VAL A 216 2.62 8.71 -14.30
N GLN A 217 3.30 7.64 -13.91
CA GLN A 217 3.10 6.33 -14.50
C GLN A 217 1.89 5.64 -13.85
N GLY A 218 0.87 5.37 -14.65
CA GLY A 218 -0.37 4.77 -14.18
C GLY A 218 -1.44 5.79 -13.80
N SER A 219 -2.53 5.78 -14.55
CA SER A 219 -3.73 6.62 -14.36
C SER A 219 -4.87 5.85 -13.70
N GLY A 220 -4.53 4.94 -12.78
CA GLY A 220 -5.47 4.28 -11.87
C GLY A 220 -5.86 5.18 -10.69
N ASN A 221 -6.48 4.58 -9.67
CA ASN A 221 -6.93 5.32 -8.49
C ASN A 221 -5.81 6.14 -7.82
N VAL A 222 -4.64 5.52 -7.61
CA VAL A 222 -3.52 6.19 -6.91
C VAL A 222 -2.89 7.28 -7.78
N GLY A 223 -2.47 6.93 -9.01
CA GLY A 223 -1.81 7.88 -9.90
C GLY A 223 -2.71 8.99 -10.38
N GLY A 224 -3.98 8.70 -10.70
CA GLY A 224 -4.96 9.72 -11.07
C GLY A 224 -5.23 10.71 -9.95
N THR A 225 -5.43 10.23 -8.71
CA THR A 225 -5.60 11.11 -7.55
C THR A 225 -4.35 11.93 -7.26
N ALA A 226 -3.16 11.29 -7.30
CA ALA A 226 -1.90 12.02 -7.07
C ALA A 226 -1.69 13.13 -8.12
N ALA A 227 -1.94 12.84 -9.40
CA ALA A 227 -1.83 13.83 -10.48
C ALA A 227 -2.71 15.05 -10.25
N LYS A 228 -4.00 14.84 -9.92
CA LYS A 228 -4.95 15.93 -9.61
C LYS A 228 -4.46 16.78 -8.45
N LEU A 229 -4.17 16.15 -7.32
CA LEU A 229 -3.79 16.86 -6.10
C LEU A 229 -2.44 17.59 -6.22
N ILE A 230 -1.50 17.03 -6.99
CA ILE A 230 -0.22 17.70 -7.28
C ILE A 230 -0.45 18.90 -8.22
N ALA A 231 -1.34 18.78 -9.20
CA ALA A 231 -1.71 19.91 -10.06
C ALA A 231 -2.37 21.05 -9.27
N GLU A 232 -3.20 20.75 -8.28
CA GLU A 232 -3.81 21.74 -7.36
C GLU A 232 -2.76 22.54 -6.56
N LEU A 233 -1.56 21.96 -6.33
CA LEU A 233 -0.43 22.67 -5.73
C LEU A 233 0.29 23.62 -6.71
N GLY A 234 -0.18 23.70 -7.96
CA GLY A 234 0.38 24.53 -9.02
C GLY A 234 1.48 23.85 -9.84
N SER A 235 1.71 22.58 -9.66
CA SER A 235 2.66 21.79 -10.48
C SER A 235 2.07 21.52 -11.87
N LYS A 236 2.94 21.34 -12.85
CA LYS A 236 2.60 21.04 -14.22
C LYS A 236 2.69 19.53 -14.47
N ILE A 237 1.55 18.86 -14.62
CA ILE A 237 1.55 17.46 -15.05
C ILE A 237 1.86 17.43 -16.54
N VAL A 238 3.01 16.88 -16.92
CA VAL A 238 3.46 16.84 -18.33
C VAL A 238 3.27 15.47 -18.97
N ALA A 239 3.15 14.41 -18.17
CA ALA A 239 2.92 13.06 -18.69
C ALA A 239 2.06 12.22 -17.75
N MET A 240 1.19 11.40 -18.33
CA MET A 240 0.43 10.35 -17.66
C MET A 240 0.39 9.09 -18.53
N SER A 241 0.30 7.89 -17.91
CA SER A 241 0.21 6.66 -18.67
C SER A 241 -0.84 5.69 -18.12
N ASP A 242 -1.11 4.65 -18.90
CA ASP A 242 -1.83 3.45 -18.47
C ASP A 242 -1.13 2.19 -19.00
N SER A 243 -1.82 1.05 -18.96
CA SER A 243 -1.25 -0.23 -19.43
C SER A 243 -0.99 -0.31 -20.94
N LYS A 244 -1.53 0.62 -21.73
CA LYS A 244 -1.36 0.66 -23.18
C LYS A 244 -0.23 1.58 -23.64
N GLY A 245 0.14 2.56 -22.81
CA GLY A 245 1.20 3.53 -23.10
C GLY A 245 1.01 4.83 -22.32
N GLY A 246 1.75 5.84 -22.69
CA GLY A 246 1.75 7.17 -22.07
C GLY A 246 1.45 8.28 -23.06
N ILE A 247 1.12 9.43 -22.49
CA ILE A 247 0.96 10.71 -23.21
C ILE A 247 1.88 11.76 -22.58
N TYR A 248 2.39 12.65 -23.42
CA TYR A 248 3.32 13.71 -23.03
C TYR A 248 2.94 15.04 -23.69
N ASN A 249 2.94 16.12 -22.92
CA ASN A 249 2.88 17.48 -23.41
C ASN A 249 3.75 18.39 -22.49
N PRO A 250 4.84 19.00 -23.01
CA PRO A 250 5.71 19.86 -22.20
C PRO A 250 5.01 21.11 -21.65
N ASP A 251 3.92 21.55 -22.30
CA ASP A 251 3.12 22.69 -21.85
C ASP A 251 2.15 22.33 -20.70
N GLY A 252 2.01 21.03 -20.40
CA GLY A 252 1.16 20.48 -19.37
C GLY A 252 -0.12 19.87 -19.92
N ILE A 253 -0.69 18.96 -19.14
CA ILE A 253 -1.99 18.31 -19.37
C ILE A 253 -2.86 18.47 -18.14
N ASP A 254 -4.17 18.58 -18.35
CA ASP A 254 -5.16 18.59 -17.27
C ASP A 254 -5.47 17.13 -16.84
N PRO A 255 -5.11 16.73 -15.62
CA PRO A 255 -5.36 15.36 -15.15
C PRO A 255 -6.84 14.97 -15.17
N ASP A 256 -7.77 15.89 -14.87
CA ASP A 256 -9.20 15.61 -14.88
C ASP A 256 -9.68 15.31 -16.31
N ALA A 257 -9.27 16.11 -17.27
CA ALA A 257 -9.60 15.90 -18.67
C ALA A 257 -9.01 14.57 -19.20
N VAL A 258 -7.78 14.22 -18.80
CA VAL A 258 -7.16 12.93 -19.18
C VAL A 258 -7.94 11.75 -18.59
N LEU A 259 -8.35 11.82 -17.34
CA LEU A 259 -9.11 10.75 -16.69
C LEU A 259 -10.52 10.61 -17.27
N GLU A 260 -11.15 11.72 -17.65
CA GLU A 260 -12.43 11.72 -18.37
C GLU A 260 -12.30 11.10 -19.77
N HIS A 261 -11.24 11.48 -20.52
CA HIS A 261 -10.92 10.86 -21.79
C HIS A 261 -10.73 9.35 -21.65
N LYS A 262 -9.92 8.92 -20.68
CA LYS A 262 -9.71 7.50 -20.39
C LYS A 262 -11.01 6.76 -20.04
N ALA A 263 -11.89 7.38 -19.26
CA ALA A 263 -13.18 6.78 -18.92
C ALA A 263 -14.07 6.54 -20.15
N LYS A 264 -13.98 7.43 -21.16
CA LYS A 264 -14.73 7.33 -22.43
C LYS A 264 -14.13 6.36 -23.45
N THR A 265 -12.78 6.32 -23.54
CA THR A 265 -12.05 5.60 -24.60
C THR A 265 -11.41 4.30 -24.12
N GLY A 266 -11.26 4.12 -22.81
CA GLY A 266 -10.57 2.98 -22.19
C GLY A 266 -9.04 3.11 -22.18
N SER A 267 -8.47 4.28 -22.52
CA SER A 267 -7.03 4.56 -22.46
C SER A 267 -6.73 6.05 -22.36
N VAL A 268 -5.54 6.41 -21.91
CA VAL A 268 -5.02 7.78 -21.99
C VAL A 268 -4.54 8.12 -23.39
N LEU A 269 -4.20 7.12 -24.21
CA LEU A 269 -3.73 7.31 -25.60
C LEU A 269 -4.78 8.05 -26.44
N GLY A 270 -4.31 8.85 -27.39
CA GLY A 270 -5.17 9.69 -28.22
C GLY A 270 -5.74 10.92 -27.52
N PHE A 271 -5.27 11.28 -26.33
CA PHE A 271 -5.68 12.52 -25.67
C PHE A 271 -5.28 13.73 -26.52
N PRO A 272 -6.20 14.65 -26.83
CA PRO A 272 -5.93 15.78 -27.72
C PRO A 272 -4.80 16.68 -27.21
N GLY A 273 -3.92 17.08 -28.12
CA GLY A 273 -2.81 18.00 -27.81
C GLY A 273 -1.61 17.34 -27.11
N SER A 274 -1.58 16.01 -27.01
CA SER A 274 -0.47 15.28 -26.44
C SER A 274 0.24 14.40 -27.51
N GLN A 275 1.51 14.10 -27.24
CA GLN A 275 2.30 13.11 -27.96
C GLN A 275 2.21 11.76 -27.24
N GLU A 276 2.05 10.67 -27.99
CA GLU A 276 2.13 9.33 -27.44
C GLU A 276 3.58 8.92 -27.19
N ILE A 277 3.83 8.31 -26.04
CA ILE A 277 5.12 7.79 -25.59
C ILE A 277 4.92 6.41 -24.94
N SER A 278 5.99 5.64 -24.84
CA SER A 278 5.98 4.38 -24.08
C SER A 278 6.03 4.64 -22.56
N ASN A 279 5.73 3.60 -21.77
CA ASN A 279 5.91 3.66 -20.33
C ASN A 279 7.39 3.81 -19.91
N ASP A 280 8.31 3.23 -20.68
CA ASP A 280 9.75 3.35 -20.43
C ASP A 280 10.25 4.78 -20.71
N GLU A 281 9.83 5.38 -21.83
CA GLU A 281 10.14 6.79 -22.14
C GLU A 281 9.58 7.73 -21.07
N LEU A 282 8.39 7.46 -20.53
CA LEU A 282 7.81 8.28 -19.45
C LEU A 282 8.69 8.28 -18.21
N LEU A 283 9.23 7.12 -17.80
CA LEU A 283 10.10 7.03 -16.62
C LEU A 283 11.41 7.81 -16.77
N GLU A 284 11.89 7.99 -18.01
CA GLU A 284 13.16 8.65 -18.31
C GLU A 284 13.02 10.13 -18.72
N LEU A 285 11.79 10.69 -18.66
CA LEU A 285 11.54 12.10 -18.94
C LEU A 285 12.36 13.02 -18.02
N ASP A 286 12.75 14.16 -18.58
CA ASP A 286 13.39 15.23 -17.81
C ASP A 286 12.32 16.03 -17.07
N VAL A 287 12.01 15.60 -15.86
CA VAL A 287 10.99 16.19 -14.99
C VAL A 287 11.51 16.38 -13.58
N ASP A 288 10.90 17.27 -12.83
CA ASP A 288 11.25 17.47 -11.41
C ASP A 288 10.78 16.31 -10.52
N ILE A 289 9.59 15.77 -10.80
CA ILE A 289 8.94 14.77 -9.97
C ILE A 289 8.44 13.61 -10.85
N LEU A 290 8.77 12.39 -10.45
CA LEU A 290 8.28 11.15 -11.04
C LEU A 290 7.41 10.38 -10.04
N VAL A 291 6.23 9.96 -10.47
CA VAL A 291 5.30 9.19 -9.63
C VAL A 291 5.00 7.83 -10.28
N PRO A 292 5.78 6.76 -9.97
CA PRO A 292 5.46 5.41 -10.40
C PRO A 292 4.27 4.87 -9.56
N ALA A 293 3.09 4.78 -10.19
CA ALA A 293 1.83 4.38 -9.54
C ALA A 293 1.09 3.26 -10.30
N ALA A 294 1.83 2.42 -11.04
CA ALA A 294 1.28 1.32 -11.83
C ALA A 294 1.68 -0.06 -11.29
N LEU A 295 2.86 -0.53 -11.64
CA LEU A 295 3.32 -1.90 -11.41
C LEU A 295 4.59 -1.92 -10.54
N GLU A 296 4.88 -3.09 -10.01
CA GLU A 296 6.15 -3.40 -9.36
C GLU A 296 7.29 -3.52 -10.38
N ASN A 297 8.53 -3.33 -9.92
CA ASN A 297 9.77 -3.54 -10.70
C ASN A 297 9.83 -2.78 -12.04
N VAL A 298 9.27 -1.57 -12.10
CA VAL A 298 9.33 -0.71 -13.30
C VAL A 298 10.62 0.11 -13.34
N ILE A 299 11.22 0.40 -12.19
CA ILE A 299 12.54 1.04 -12.06
C ILE A 299 13.54 -0.02 -11.62
N THR A 300 14.45 -0.36 -12.52
CA THR A 300 15.44 -1.43 -12.34
C THR A 300 16.85 -0.91 -12.60
N SER A 301 17.88 -1.74 -12.38
CA SER A 301 19.26 -1.39 -12.74
C SER A 301 19.46 -1.02 -14.21
N LYS A 302 18.49 -1.38 -15.10
CA LYS A 302 18.58 -1.10 -16.53
C LYS A 302 18.25 0.35 -16.89
N ASN A 303 17.30 0.98 -16.18
CA ASN A 303 16.81 2.33 -16.48
C ASN A 303 17.10 3.35 -15.35
N ALA A 304 17.44 2.92 -14.14
CA ALA A 304 17.70 3.82 -13.01
C ALA A 304 18.77 4.88 -13.34
N ALA A 305 19.81 4.52 -14.10
CA ALA A 305 20.83 5.47 -14.51
C ALA A 305 20.32 6.59 -15.43
N ASN A 306 19.24 6.36 -16.17
CA ASN A 306 18.64 7.29 -17.12
C ASN A 306 17.61 8.23 -16.47
N ILE A 307 17.11 7.91 -15.29
CA ILE A 307 16.11 8.72 -14.59
C ILE A 307 16.72 10.08 -14.22
N LYS A 308 15.99 11.15 -14.53
CA LYS A 308 16.42 12.54 -14.35
C LYS A 308 15.64 13.29 -13.28
N ALA A 309 14.55 12.69 -12.78
CA ALA A 309 13.74 13.30 -11.74
C ALA A 309 14.55 13.61 -10.47
N LYS A 310 14.22 14.71 -9.80
CA LYS A 310 14.80 15.08 -8.50
C LYS A 310 14.15 14.33 -7.34
N ILE A 311 12.83 14.08 -7.47
CA ILE A 311 12.01 13.37 -6.50
C ILE A 311 11.30 12.21 -7.21
N ILE A 312 11.30 11.05 -6.58
CA ILE A 312 10.44 9.92 -6.95
C ILE A 312 9.50 9.64 -5.79
N GLY A 313 8.18 9.72 -6.03
CA GLY A 313 7.16 9.37 -5.05
C GLY A 313 6.49 8.04 -5.42
N GLU A 314 6.77 6.97 -4.69
CA GLU A 314 6.31 5.62 -5.02
C GLU A 314 4.83 5.40 -4.65
N GLY A 315 3.93 5.63 -5.61
CA GLY A 315 2.50 5.36 -5.44
C GLY A 315 2.16 3.87 -5.51
N ALA A 316 2.86 3.09 -6.35
CA ALA A 316 2.74 1.64 -6.43
C ALA A 316 3.50 0.94 -5.28
N ASN A 317 3.26 -0.36 -5.08
CA ASN A 317 4.08 -1.18 -4.19
C ASN A 317 5.27 -1.75 -4.97
N GLY A 318 6.47 -1.62 -4.40
CA GLY A 318 7.71 -2.16 -4.95
C GLY A 318 8.06 -1.73 -6.39
N PRO A 319 7.84 -0.46 -6.81
CA PRO A 319 8.12 -0.05 -8.18
C PRO A 319 9.61 -0.01 -8.49
N THR A 320 10.46 0.13 -7.48
CA THR A 320 11.92 0.26 -7.60
C THR A 320 12.61 -0.97 -6.99
N THR A 321 13.51 -1.59 -7.76
CA THR A 321 14.30 -2.73 -7.26
C THR A 321 15.42 -2.25 -6.31
N PRO A 322 15.94 -3.11 -5.41
CA PRO A 322 17.02 -2.74 -4.49
C PRO A 322 18.28 -2.22 -5.20
N GLU A 323 18.64 -2.79 -6.36
CA GLU A 323 19.78 -2.36 -7.16
C GLU A 323 19.54 -0.96 -7.75
N ALA A 324 18.32 -0.69 -8.22
CA ALA A 324 17.94 0.62 -8.72
C ALA A 324 17.94 1.68 -7.62
N ASP A 325 17.44 1.35 -6.44
CA ASP A 325 17.40 2.24 -5.28
C ASP A 325 18.81 2.75 -4.92
N LYS A 326 19.82 1.86 -4.98
CA LYS A 326 21.21 2.21 -4.75
C LYS A 326 21.73 3.20 -5.82
N ILE A 327 21.45 2.93 -7.09
CA ILE A 327 21.85 3.81 -8.21
C ILE A 327 21.21 5.19 -8.05
N LEU A 328 19.90 5.25 -7.74
CA LEU A 328 19.18 6.50 -7.55
C LEU A 328 19.73 7.30 -6.36
N TYR A 329 20.05 6.63 -5.26
CA TYR A 329 20.67 7.27 -4.09
C TYR A 329 22.04 7.86 -4.41
N GLU A 330 22.91 7.12 -5.12
CA GLU A 330 24.24 7.60 -5.55
C GLU A 330 24.12 8.79 -6.52
N LYS A 331 23.03 8.90 -7.29
CA LYS A 331 22.70 10.05 -8.14
C LYS A 331 22.15 11.25 -7.37
N GLY A 332 21.86 11.11 -6.08
CA GLY A 332 21.24 12.16 -5.27
C GLY A 332 19.75 12.36 -5.54
N ILE A 333 19.08 11.40 -6.14
CA ILE A 333 17.61 11.43 -6.34
C ILE A 333 16.93 11.05 -5.03
N LEU A 334 15.99 11.89 -4.58
CA LEU A 334 15.23 11.62 -3.36
C LEU A 334 14.04 10.70 -3.65
N VAL A 335 14.19 9.42 -3.32
CA VAL A 335 13.12 8.42 -3.48
C VAL A 335 12.32 8.33 -2.20
N ILE A 336 11.03 8.68 -2.25
CA ILE A 336 10.08 8.47 -1.15
C ILE A 336 9.54 7.04 -1.30
N PRO A 337 9.92 6.09 -0.42
CA PRO A 337 9.61 4.68 -0.62
C PRO A 337 8.12 4.38 -0.46
N ASP A 338 7.67 3.34 -1.09
CA ASP A 338 6.28 2.88 -1.13
C ASP A 338 5.64 2.71 0.26
N ILE A 339 6.36 2.12 1.22
CA ILE A 339 5.84 1.93 2.59
C ILE A 339 5.51 3.25 3.30
N LEU A 340 6.07 4.37 2.84
CA LEU A 340 5.77 5.72 3.31
C LEU A 340 4.81 6.43 2.36
N ALA A 341 5.15 6.57 1.08
CA ALA A 341 4.40 7.37 0.12
C ALA A 341 2.95 6.91 -0.05
N ASN A 342 2.72 5.59 -0.16
CA ASN A 342 1.38 5.02 -0.36
C ASN A 342 0.67 4.62 0.95
N ALA A 343 1.23 4.95 2.11
CA ALA A 343 0.65 4.59 3.41
C ALA A 343 -0.63 5.37 3.77
N GLY A 344 -1.01 6.38 3.00
CA GLY A 344 -2.27 7.11 3.21
C GLY A 344 -3.48 6.18 3.25
N GLY A 345 -3.49 5.14 2.41
CA GLY A 345 -4.57 4.15 2.38
C GLY A 345 -4.74 3.38 3.69
N VAL A 346 -3.66 2.89 4.31
CA VAL A 346 -3.72 2.19 5.60
C VAL A 346 -4.01 3.17 6.75
N THR A 347 -3.55 4.41 6.64
CA THR A 347 -3.83 5.47 7.63
C THR A 347 -5.33 5.79 7.67
N VAL A 348 -6.00 5.98 6.53
CA VAL A 348 -7.45 6.18 6.52
C VAL A 348 -8.21 4.89 6.87
N SER A 349 -7.67 3.71 6.60
CA SER A 349 -8.22 2.48 7.16
C SER A 349 -8.17 2.47 8.70
N TYR A 350 -7.11 3.00 9.30
CA TYR A 350 -7.05 3.21 10.75
C TYR A 350 -8.15 4.18 11.21
N PHE A 351 -8.38 5.27 10.52
CA PHE A 351 -9.47 6.20 10.83
C PHE A 351 -10.85 5.55 10.72
N GLU A 352 -11.08 4.71 9.69
CA GLU A 352 -12.31 3.94 9.56
C GLU A 352 -12.56 3.06 10.79
N TRP A 353 -11.54 2.36 11.24
CA TRP A 353 -11.60 1.53 12.45
C TRP A 353 -11.91 2.36 13.70
N VAL A 354 -11.23 3.51 13.92
CA VAL A 354 -11.51 4.42 15.04
C VAL A 354 -12.95 4.89 15.01
N GLN A 355 -13.44 5.36 13.86
CA GLN A 355 -14.81 5.83 13.67
C GLN A 355 -15.82 4.72 13.98
N ASN A 356 -15.54 3.49 13.55
CA ASN A 356 -16.40 2.33 13.83
C ASN A 356 -16.44 1.94 15.31
N LEU A 357 -15.32 2.02 16.03
CA LEU A 357 -15.27 1.75 17.47
C LEU A 357 -15.99 2.83 18.28
N MET A 358 -15.93 4.08 17.81
CA MET A 358 -16.58 5.22 18.46
C MET A 358 -18.05 5.38 18.06
N ASN A 359 -18.51 4.71 16.97
CA ASN A 359 -19.80 4.99 16.33
C ASN A 359 -20.03 6.46 15.99
N PHE A 360 -18.94 7.17 15.63
CA PHE A 360 -18.95 8.58 15.27
C PHE A 360 -18.13 8.79 14.02
N TYR A 361 -18.75 9.34 12.97
CA TYR A 361 -18.17 9.43 11.63
C TYR A 361 -17.75 10.84 11.31
N TRP A 362 -16.56 10.97 10.75
CA TRP A 362 -15.92 12.23 10.37
C TRP A 362 -16.29 12.62 8.94
N THR A 363 -16.29 13.92 8.68
CA THR A 363 -16.37 14.45 7.31
C THR A 363 -15.09 14.11 6.54
N GLU A 364 -15.16 14.19 5.21
CA GLU A 364 -13.98 13.96 4.37
C GLU A 364 -12.86 14.98 4.66
N GLU A 365 -13.21 16.22 4.93
CA GLU A 365 -12.26 17.27 5.32
C GLU A 365 -11.54 16.91 6.63
N GLU A 366 -12.25 16.46 7.64
CA GLU A 366 -11.65 16.01 8.90
C GLU A 366 -10.71 14.83 8.71
N VAL A 367 -11.10 13.86 7.86
CA VAL A 367 -10.25 12.70 7.51
C VAL A 367 -8.98 13.17 6.80
N ASN A 368 -9.10 14.06 5.81
CA ASN A 368 -7.97 14.56 5.03
C ASN A 368 -7.00 15.38 5.89
N ASN A 369 -7.49 16.25 6.78
CA ASN A 369 -6.67 17.05 7.69
C ASN A 369 -5.88 16.17 8.67
N ARG A 370 -6.52 15.11 9.21
CA ARG A 370 -5.86 14.14 10.10
C ARG A 370 -4.83 13.31 9.33
N LEU A 371 -5.15 12.91 8.09
CA LEU A 371 -4.23 12.19 7.21
C LEU A 371 -2.97 13.02 6.95
N GLU A 372 -3.13 14.30 6.60
CA GLU A 372 -2.01 15.22 6.39
C GLU A 372 -1.08 15.27 7.61
N GLY A 373 -1.65 15.45 8.80
CA GLY A 373 -0.86 15.51 10.04
C GLY A 373 -0.01 14.26 10.28
N ILE A 374 -0.54 13.07 9.99
CA ILE A 374 0.21 11.81 10.14
C ILE A 374 1.27 11.67 9.05
N MET A 375 0.92 11.90 7.77
CA MET A 375 1.84 11.70 6.65
C MET A 375 3.03 12.67 6.70
N VAL A 376 2.77 13.95 7.05
CA VAL A 376 3.82 14.96 7.20
C VAL A 376 4.77 14.61 8.34
N ARG A 377 4.24 14.20 9.49
CA ARG A 377 5.07 13.77 10.63
C ARG A 377 5.92 12.56 10.25
N ALA A 378 5.32 11.53 9.64
CA ALA A 378 6.02 10.32 9.22
C ALA A 378 7.13 10.62 8.22
N PHE A 379 6.87 11.50 7.23
CA PHE A 379 7.90 11.93 6.29
C PHE A 379 9.08 12.60 7.01
N LYS A 380 8.82 13.53 7.93
CA LYS A 380 9.88 14.24 8.67
C LYS A 380 10.75 13.29 9.50
N GLU A 381 10.14 12.31 10.16
CA GLU A 381 10.87 11.32 10.96
C GLU A 381 11.75 10.43 10.08
N VAL A 382 11.24 9.97 8.94
CA VAL A 382 12.04 9.17 7.98
C VAL A 382 13.14 10.02 7.34
N TYR A 383 12.86 11.26 6.98
CA TYR A 383 13.86 12.16 6.41
C TYR A 383 14.96 12.51 7.41
N GLN A 384 14.63 12.68 8.69
CA GLN A 384 15.62 12.88 9.75
C GLN A 384 16.51 11.63 9.89
N MET A 385 15.93 10.44 9.92
CA MET A 385 16.67 9.16 9.97
C MET A 385 17.63 9.02 8.76
N HIS A 386 17.14 9.36 7.55
CA HIS A 386 17.92 9.38 6.32
C HIS A 386 19.17 10.27 6.47
N LYS A 387 19.01 11.49 7.00
CA LYS A 387 20.13 12.43 7.19
C LYS A 387 21.12 11.97 8.26
N GLU A 388 20.63 11.53 9.39
CA GLU A 388 21.45 11.12 10.55
C GLU A 388 22.31 9.90 10.24
N HIS A 389 21.71 8.89 9.60
CA HIS A 389 22.39 7.63 9.29
C HIS A 389 23.03 7.59 7.91
N LYS A 390 22.81 8.62 7.07
CA LYS A 390 23.35 8.71 5.68
C LYS A 390 22.98 7.47 4.86
N VAL A 391 21.73 7.04 4.94
CA VAL A 391 21.16 5.92 4.20
C VAL A 391 20.09 6.41 3.23
N ASN A 392 19.70 5.62 2.23
CA ASN A 392 18.57 5.97 1.38
C ASN A 392 17.26 6.02 2.20
N MET A 393 16.22 6.69 1.65
CA MET A 393 14.94 6.88 2.37
C MET A 393 14.21 5.57 2.64
N ARG A 394 14.39 4.53 1.83
CA ARG A 394 13.78 3.21 2.05
C ARG A 394 14.36 2.55 3.30
N ASP A 395 15.67 2.48 3.41
CA ASP A 395 16.34 1.98 4.61
C ASP A 395 15.92 2.80 5.84
N ALA A 396 15.89 4.13 5.73
CA ALA A 396 15.45 5.01 6.79
C ALA A 396 14.00 4.73 7.23
N ALA A 397 13.08 4.48 6.29
CA ALA A 397 11.70 4.14 6.59
C ALA A 397 11.57 2.81 7.36
N TYR A 398 12.34 1.79 6.95
CA TYR A 398 12.42 0.54 7.69
C TYR A 398 13.05 0.72 9.07
N MET A 399 14.11 1.54 9.19
CA MET A 399 14.76 1.84 10.48
C MET A 399 13.76 2.48 11.45
N VAL A 400 13.02 3.52 11.03
CA VAL A 400 11.98 4.17 11.84
C VAL A 400 10.93 3.16 12.29
N SER A 401 10.48 2.30 11.39
CA SER A 401 9.47 1.31 11.69
C SER A 401 9.95 0.24 12.66
N ILE A 402 11.10 -0.37 12.38
CA ILE A 402 11.67 -1.43 13.24
C ILE A 402 12.01 -0.87 14.61
N GLN A 403 12.53 0.36 14.70
CA GLN A 403 12.79 1.02 15.98
C GLN A 403 11.52 1.11 16.83
N ARG A 404 10.39 1.56 16.27
CA ARG A 404 9.11 1.63 16.99
C ARG A 404 8.62 0.26 17.47
N VAL A 405 8.73 -0.75 16.60
CA VAL A 405 8.32 -2.11 16.95
C VAL A 405 9.19 -2.67 18.06
N ALA A 406 10.52 -2.53 17.96
CA ALA A 406 11.47 -2.99 18.95
C ALA A 406 11.30 -2.29 20.31
N GLU A 407 11.06 -0.97 20.31
CA GLU A 407 10.75 -0.21 21.53
C GLU A 407 9.47 -0.72 22.21
N ALA A 408 8.43 -0.98 21.41
CA ALA A 408 7.20 -1.56 21.96
C ALA A 408 7.41 -2.97 22.52
N MET A 409 8.20 -3.81 21.85
CA MET A 409 8.57 -5.14 22.32
C MET A 409 9.33 -5.05 23.66
N LYS A 410 10.30 -4.14 23.75
CA LYS A 410 11.07 -3.89 24.98
C LYS A 410 10.18 -3.44 26.12
N LEU A 411 9.30 -2.47 25.90
CA LEU A 411 8.36 -1.98 26.91
C LEU A 411 7.38 -3.06 27.38
N ARG A 412 7.05 -4.02 26.53
CA ARG A 412 6.21 -5.18 26.87
C ARG A 412 6.97 -6.33 27.50
N GLY A 413 8.31 -6.24 27.63
CA GLY A 413 9.13 -7.31 28.19
C GLY A 413 9.25 -8.54 27.28
N TRP A 414 9.19 -8.36 25.96
CA TRP A 414 9.39 -9.45 25.00
C TRP A 414 10.88 -9.70 24.70
N ILE A 415 11.68 -8.65 24.87
CA ILE A 415 13.15 -8.61 24.75
C ILE A 415 13.77 -7.83 25.91
#